data_be37c31322300e1041d3c21e1b7cb19f
#
_entry.id   be37c31322300e1041d3c21e1b7cb19f
#
_cell.length_a   1.000
_cell.length_b   1.000
_cell.length_c   1.000
_cell.angle_alpha   90.00
_cell.angle_beta   90.00
_cell.angle_gamma   90.00
#
_symmetry.space_group_name_H-M   'P 1'
#
loop_
_entity.id
_entity.type
_entity.pdbx_description
1 polymer ?
#
loop_
_entity_poly.entity_id
_entity_poly.type
_entity_poly.pdbx_seq_one_letter_code
_entity_poly.pdbx_strand_id
1 'polypeptide(L)'
;MELSNNKILVTGGASGIGFGMAERFIKDNNTVIICGRRAEALKEAADKLPGVITKQCDLSDNTEREELFEWIQAEHPDLNVLVNNAGIQNWMDISDAAFFERAKEEIVTNIEAPIHLTTLFIKLQSAKTVMNVTSGLSFSPFVKVPVYSATKAFFHSFTQSLQVMLQSKNIEVIEVVPPALNTDLGGKGLHDAAPPVSDFIESIFNQLQEGKTQLTFGTSETRAQAGQEILKPIFEQMNQVAVNTT
;
A
#
# COMPACT_ATOMS: atom_id res chain seq x y z
N MET A 1 -12.11 -12.10 -2.46
CA MET A 1 -11.98 -12.45 -1.01
C MET A 1 -13.31 -12.34 -0.32
N GLU A 2 -13.52 -13.04 0.80
CA GLU A 2 -14.65 -12.77 1.70
C GLU A 2 -14.44 -11.40 2.36
N LEU A 3 -15.52 -10.62 2.50
CA LEU A 3 -15.41 -9.25 3.01
C LEU A 3 -15.59 -9.13 4.53
N SER A 4 -16.03 -10.20 5.18
CA SER A 4 -16.25 -10.25 6.63
C SER A 4 -15.61 -11.48 7.28
N ASN A 5 -15.53 -11.46 8.62
CA ASN A 5 -14.99 -12.56 9.43
C ASN A 5 -13.53 -12.94 9.10
N ASN A 6 -12.75 -12.00 8.60
CA ASN A 6 -11.31 -12.17 8.43
C ASN A 6 -10.54 -11.63 9.63
N LYS A 7 -9.31 -12.10 9.79
CA LYS A 7 -8.29 -11.44 10.59
C LYS A 7 -7.23 -10.86 9.64
N ILE A 8 -7.06 -9.56 9.67
CA ILE A 8 -6.36 -8.77 8.65
C ILE A 8 -5.19 -8.01 9.28
N LEU A 9 -4.00 -8.14 8.72
CA LEU A 9 -2.88 -7.24 9.01
C LEU A 9 -2.82 -6.14 7.96
N VAL A 10 -2.92 -4.87 8.41
CA VAL A 10 -2.73 -3.69 7.54
C VAL A 10 -1.43 -3.01 7.92
N THR A 11 -0.43 -3.06 7.05
CA THR A 11 0.83 -2.34 7.25
C THR A 11 0.65 -0.85 6.98
N GLY A 12 1.24 0.01 7.82
CA GLY A 12 1.03 1.45 7.72
C GLY A 12 -0.42 1.87 8.01
N GLY A 13 -1.13 1.10 8.85
CA GLY A 13 -2.56 1.29 9.12
C GLY A 13 -2.92 2.46 10.05
N ALA A 14 -1.93 3.22 10.52
CA ALA A 14 -2.18 4.33 11.47
C ALA A 14 -2.61 5.64 10.80
N SER A 15 -2.54 5.77 9.47
CA SER A 15 -2.90 7.00 8.76
C SER A 15 -3.25 6.73 7.29
N GLY A 16 -3.81 7.75 6.60
CA GLY A 16 -4.06 7.74 5.16
C GLY A 16 -4.89 6.56 4.68
N ILE A 17 -4.47 5.95 3.58
CA ILE A 17 -5.19 4.83 2.94
C ILE A 17 -5.29 3.62 3.88
N GLY A 18 -4.19 3.28 4.58
CA GLY A 18 -4.17 2.15 5.50
C GLY A 18 -5.17 2.31 6.66
N PHE A 19 -5.29 3.52 7.20
CA PHE A 19 -6.29 3.82 8.23
C PHE A 19 -7.73 3.68 7.67
N GLY A 20 -7.99 4.25 6.50
CA GLY A 20 -9.31 4.13 5.85
C GLY A 20 -9.69 2.68 5.54
N MET A 21 -8.73 1.87 5.08
CA MET A 21 -8.95 0.43 4.87
C MET A 21 -9.23 -0.29 6.20
N ALA A 22 -8.45 0.00 7.25
CA ALA A 22 -8.65 -0.58 8.57
C ALA A 22 -10.03 -0.25 9.14
N GLU A 23 -10.44 1.03 9.06
CA GLU A 23 -11.77 1.48 9.47
C GLU A 23 -12.88 0.72 8.74
N ARG A 24 -12.77 0.60 7.42
CA ARG A 24 -13.77 -0.07 6.61
C ARG A 24 -13.82 -1.57 6.92
N PHE A 25 -12.68 -2.26 7.05
CA PHE A 25 -12.65 -3.66 7.42
C PHE A 25 -13.29 -3.92 8.79
N ILE A 26 -13.06 -3.04 9.78
CA ILE A 26 -13.71 -3.15 11.09
C ILE A 26 -15.23 -3.01 10.96
N LYS A 27 -15.71 -2.03 10.18
CA LYS A 27 -17.14 -1.84 9.90
C LYS A 27 -17.78 -3.06 9.23
N ASP A 28 -17.02 -3.76 8.39
CA ASP A 28 -17.45 -4.97 7.69
C ASP A 28 -17.22 -6.25 8.54
N ASN A 29 -17.13 -6.12 9.87
CA ASN A 29 -17.03 -7.21 10.83
C ASN A 29 -15.78 -8.09 10.68
N ASN A 30 -14.62 -7.48 10.46
CA ASN A 30 -13.32 -8.14 10.49
C ASN A 30 -12.54 -7.75 11.75
N THR A 31 -11.65 -8.65 12.21
CA THR A 31 -10.63 -8.32 13.19
C THR A 31 -9.43 -7.72 12.48
N VAL A 32 -9.02 -6.52 12.87
CA VAL A 32 -7.95 -5.79 12.19
C VAL A 32 -6.77 -5.55 13.13
N ILE A 33 -5.59 -5.90 12.63
CA ILE A 33 -4.30 -5.57 13.22
C ILE A 33 -3.69 -4.48 12.33
N ILE A 34 -3.22 -3.40 12.94
CA ILE A 34 -2.44 -2.38 12.23
C ILE A 34 -1.01 -2.35 12.77
N CYS A 35 -0.02 -2.21 11.91
CA CYS A 35 1.35 -2.00 12.34
C CYS A 35 1.97 -0.74 11.71
N GLY A 36 2.98 -0.21 12.39
CA GLY A 36 3.74 0.95 11.97
C GLY A 36 4.80 1.34 12.98
N ARG A 37 5.77 2.17 12.59
CA ARG A 37 6.92 2.53 13.43
C ARG A 37 6.61 3.56 14.53
N ARG A 38 5.58 4.39 14.35
CA ARG A 38 5.24 5.49 15.27
C ARG A 38 4.20 5.05 16.30
N ALA A 39 4.65 4.83 17.55
CA ALA A 39 3.77 4.40 18.64
C ALA A 39 2.60 5.37 18.88
N GLU A 40 2.87 6.69 18.87
CA GLU A 40 1.83 7.72 19.09
C GLU A 40 0.76 7.67 17.99
N ALA A 41 1.16 7.52 16.72
CA ALA A 41 0.19 7.42 15.63
C ALA A 41 -0.67 6.13 15.71
N LEU A 42 -0.10 5.02 16.19
CA LEU A 42 -0.83 3.79 16.45
C LEU A 42 -1.85 3.98 17.58
N LYS A 43 -1.46 4.68 18.65
CA LYS A 43 -2.35 5.01 19.76
C LYS A 43 -3.51 5.90 19.31
N GLU A 44 -3.21 6.98 18.58
CA GLU A 44 -4.26 7.86 18.02
C GLU A 44 -5.23 7.10 17.09
N ALA A 45 -4.71 6.15 16.31
CA ALA A 45 -5.54 5.29 15.46
C ALA A 45 -6.43 4.37 16.30
N ALA A 46 -5.87 3.77 17.37
CA ALA A 46 -6.64 2.91 18.28
C ALA A 46 -7.76 3.66 19.01
N ASP A 47 -7.52 4.91 19.40
CA ASP A 47 -8.55 5.76 20.00
C ASP A 47 -9.73 6.05 19.04
N LYS A 48 -9.48 6.05 17.72
CA LYS A 48 -10.48 6.28 16.66
C LYS A 48 -11.13 5.02 16.12
N LEU A 49 -10.46 3.86 16.25
CA LEU A 49 -10.90 2.58 15.70
C LEU A 49 -11.13 1.56 16.83
N PRO A 50 -12.28 1.58 17.51
CA PRO A 50 -12.56 0.66 18.59
C PRO A 50 -12.39 -0.81 18.16
N GLY A 51 -11.60 -1.56 18.95
CA GLY A 51 -11.33 -2.98 18.68
C GLY A 51 -10.16 -3.26 17.72
N VAL A 52 -9.51 -2.23 17.17
CA VAL A 52 -8.27 -2.43 16.40
C VAL A 52 -7.14 -2.91 17.31
N ILE A 53 -6.35 -3.86 16.82
CA ILE A 53 -5.15 -4.33 17.49
C ILE A 53 -3.95 -3.60 16.89
N THR A 54 -3.06 -3.08 17.74
CA THR A 54 -1.88 -2.35 17.28
C THR A 54 -0.59 -3.09 17.59
N LYS A 55 0.36 -3.06 16.67
CA LYS A 55 1.71 -3.59 16.87
C LYS A 55 2.73 -2.58 16.34
N GLN A 56 3.60 -2.09 17.20
CA GLN A 56 4.72 -1.27 16.74
C GLN A 56 5.71 -2.16 15.98
N CYS A 57 6.14 -1.70 14.80
CA CYS A 57 7.12 -2.38 13.97
C CYS A 57 7.68 -1.38 12.94
N ASP A 58 8.99 -1.23 12.88
CA ASP A 58 9.66 -0.58 11.77
C ASP A 58 9.90 -1.58 10.65
N LEU A 59 9.11 -1.47 9.60
CA LEU A 59 9.19 -2.38 8.46
C LEU A 59 10.49 -2.24 7.65
N SER A 60 11.29 -1.22 7.88
CA SER A 60 12.63 -1.12 7.29
C SER A 60 13.65 -2.04 7.97
N ASP A 61 13.38 -2.50 9.18
CA ASP A 61 14.21 -3.45 9.92
C ASP A 61 13.76 -4.89 9.68
N ASN A 62 14.69 -5.74 9.25
CA ASN A 62 14.41 -7.15 8.96
C ASN A 62 14.04 -7.93 10.23
N THR A 63 14.71 -7.65 11.34
CA THR A 63 14.49 -8.32 12.62
C THR A 63 13.10 -8.00 13.15
N GLU A 64 12.68 -6.73 13.10
CA GLU A 64 11.35 -6.34 13.54
C GLU A 64 10.24 -6.97 12.67
N ARG A 65 10.47 -7.19 11.38
CA ARG A 65 9.52 -7.94 10.52
C ARG A 65 9.41 -9.42 10.94
N GLU A 66 10.52 -10.05 11.31
CA GLU A 66 10.53 -11.42 11.83
C GLU A 66 9.83 -11.52 13.18
N GLU A 67 10.11 -10.61 14.12
CA GLU A 67 9.44 -10.51 15.41
C GLU A 67 7.92 -10.24 15.28
N LEU A 68 7.52 -9.41 14.32
CA LEU A 68 6.11 -9.20 13.99
C LEU A 68 5.45 -10.53 13.56
N PHE A 69 6.14 -11.30 12.72
CA PHE A 69 5.62 -12.57 12.24
C PHE A 69 5.55 -13.63 13.34
N GLU A 70 6.57 -13.73 14.20
CA GLU A 70 6.58 -14.62 15.36
C GLU A 70 5.43 -14.29 16.32
N TRP A 71 5.20 -13.01 16.58
CA TRP A 71 4.07 -12.56 17.39
C TRP A 71 2.73 -12.92 16.74
N ILE A 72 2.59 -12.77 15.42
CA ILE A 72 1.39 -13.17 14.68
C ILE A 72 1.16 -14.70 14.82
N GLN A 73 2.21 -15.50 14.67
CA GLN A 73 2.10 -16.96 14.82
C GLN A 73 1.65 -17.38 16.20
N ALA A 74 2.11 -16.68 17.24
CA ALA A 74 1.79 -16.98 18.63
C ALA A 74 0.37 -16.53 19.04
N GLU A 75 0.00 -15.28 18.70
CA GLU A 75 -1.20 -14.63 19.23
C GLU A 75 -2.36 -14.58 18.20
N HIS A 76 -2.04 -14.67 16.92
CA HIS A 76 -3.00 -14.52 15.82
C HIS A 76 -2.79 -15.55 14.69
N PRO A 77 -2.69 -16.87 15.01
CA PRO A 77 -2.39 -17.91 14.02
C PRO A 77 -3.47 -18.08 12.95
N ASP A 78 -4.63 -17.47 13.15
CA ASP A 78 -5.77 -17.40 12.24
C ASP A 78 -5.74 -16.17 11.30
N LEU A 79 -4.65 -15.38 11.31
CA LEU A 79 -4.46 -14.29 10.37
C LEU A 79 -4.55 -14.81 8.93
N ASN A 80 -5.49 -14.27 8.14
CA ASN A 80 -5.78 -14.81 6.81
C ASN A 80 -5.71 -13.77 5.68
N VAL A 81 -5.53 -12.48 6.00
CA VAL A 81 -5.35 -11.41 5.02
C VAL A 81 -4.16 -10.53 5.38
N LEU A 82 -3.27 -10.31 4.42
CA LEU A 82 -2.17 -9.35 4.51
C LEU A 82 -2.43 -8.18 3.55
N VAL A 83 -2.42 -6.96 4.09
CA VAL A 83 -2.47 -5.72 3.29
C VAL A 83 -1.12 -5.02 3.35
N ASN A 84 -0.33 -5.14 2.30
CA ASN A 84 0.92 -4.41 2.08
C ASN A 84 0.59 -2.99 1.61
N ASN A 85 0.35 -2.09 2.56
CA ASN A 85 0.02 -0.70 2.30
C ASN A 85 1.15 0.26 2.69
N ALA A 86 1.97 -0.08 3.70
CA ALA A 86 3.06 0.79 4.13
C ALA A 86 3.94 1.21 2.96
N GLY A 87 4.29 2.48 2.93
CA GLY A 87 5.18 3.04 1.92
C GLY A 87 5.58 4.46 2.28
N ILE A 88 6.72 4.87 1.80
CA ILE A 88 7.24 6.24 1.92
C ILE A 88 7.46 6.84 0.52
N GLN A 89 7.39 8.15 0.44
CA GLN A 89 7.62 8.93 -0.77
C GLN A 89 8.49 10.12 -0.43
N ASN A 90 9.60 10.30 -1.14
CA ASN A 90 10.47 11.45 -0.99
C ASN A 90 10.48 12.28 -2.27
N TRP A 91 10.29 13.57 -2.13
CA TRP A 91 10.56 14.53 -3.19
C TRP A 91 12.07 14.73 -3.29
N MET A 92 12.64 14.44 -4.45
CA MET A 92 14.09 14.48 -4.61
C MET A 92 14.51 14.82 -6.03
N ASP A 93 15.66 15.46 -6.17
CA ASP A 93 16.35 15.68 -7.43
C ASP A 93 17.59 14.78 -7.50
N ILE A 94 17.95 14.32 -8.70
CA ILE A 94 19.12 13.43 -8.89
C ILE A 94 20.44 14.09 -8.45
N SER A 95 20.49 15.41 -8.40
CA SER A 95 21.65 16.17 -7.92
C SER A 95 21.73 16.35 -6.41
N ASP A 96 20.67 15.95 -5.66
CA ASP A 96 20.65 16.05 -4.22
C ASP A 96 21.74 15.16 -3.58
N ALA A 97 22.52 15.71 -2.66
CA ALA A 97 23.54 14.94 -1.94
C ALA A 97 22.99 13.75 -1.18
N ALA A 98 21.73 13.83 -0.73
CA ALA A 98 21.01 12.77 -0.01
C ALA A 98 20.18 11.86 -0.91
N PHE A 99 20.25 12.00 -2.24
CA PHE A 99 19.44 11.24 -3.19
C PHE A 99 19.56 9.73 -2.97
N PHE A 100 20.78 9.23 -2.91
CA PHE A 100 21.02 7.78 -2.78
C PHE A 100 20.48 7.20 -1.48
N GLU A 101 20.68 7.89 -0.35
CA GLU A 101 20.19 7.41 0.96
C GLU A 101 18.65 7.40 1.01
N ARG A 102 18.01 8.45 0.51
CA ARG A 102 16.52 8.50 0.39
C ARG A 102 15.99 7.43 -0.55
N ALA A 103 16.68 7.19 -1.68
CA ALA A 103 16.34 6.13 -2.61
C ALA A 103 16.40 4.76 -1.94
N LYS A 104 17.43 4.50 -1.14
CA LYS A 104 17.61 3.25 -0.40
C LYS A 104 16.48 3.05 0.63
N GLU A 105 16.11 4.10 1.39
CA GLU A 105 15.00 4.05 2.32
C GLU A 105 13.69 3.67 1.63
N GLU A 106 13.39 4.25 0.45
CA GLU A 106 12.21 3.90 -0.33
C GLU A 106 12.25 2.44 -0.82
N ILE A 107 13.40 1.97 -1.30
CA ILE A 107 13.57 0.59 -1.77
C ILE A 107 13.32 -0.40 -0.62
N VAL A 108 13.93 -0.16 0.53
CA VAL A 108 13.75 -1.04 1.70
C VAL A 108 12.29 -1.06 2.14
N THR A 109 11.67 0.10 2.30
CA THR A 109 10.29 0.17 2.81
C THR A 109 9.25 -0.26 1.78
N ASN A 110 9.41 0.13 0.51
CA ASN A 110 8.38 -0.06 -0.51
C ASN A 110 8.54 -1.38 -1.30
N ILE A 111 9.72 -2.01 -1.27
CA ILE A 111 10.03 -3.23 -2.03
C ILE A 111 10.42 -4.39 -1.10
N GLU A 112 11.51 -4.25 -0.32
CA GLU A 112 12.01 -5.36 0.49
C GLU A 112 11.00 -5.77 1.57
N ALA A 113 10.43 -4.81 2.28
CA ALA A 113 9.50 -5.08 3.37
C ALA A 113 8.26 -5.88 2.91
N PRO A 114 7.50 -5.45 1.88
CA PRO A 114 6.31 -6.19 1.46
C PRO A 114 6.65 -7.55 0.81
N ILE A 115 7.81 -7.69 0.15
CA ILE A 115 8.27 -9.00 -0.34
C ILE A 115 8.50 -9.94 0.84
N HIS A 116 9.30 -9.50 1.83
CA HIS A 116 9.62 -10.31 3.00
C HIS A 116 8.35 -10.68 3.80
N LEU A 117 7.48 -9.71 4.10
CA LEU A 117 6.21 -9.97 4.78
C LEU A 117 5.33 -10.96 4.02
N THR A 118 5.26 -10.85 2.70
CA THR A 118 4.52 -11.81 1.87
C THR A 118 5.10 -13.22 2.00
N THR A 119 6.44 -13.37 1.96
CA THR A 119 7.09 -14.68 2.10
C THR A 119 6.90 -15.30 3.48
N LEU A 120 6.79 -14.47 4.52
CA LEU A 120 6.46 -14.92 5.88
C LEU A 120 4.97 -15.30 5.98
N PHE A 121 4.08 -14.43 5.49
CA PHE A 121 2.63 -14.62 5.57
C PHE A 121 2.17 -15.91 4.89
N ILE A 122 2.68 -16.25 3.72
CA ILE A 122 2.29 -17.48 2.98
C ILE A 122 2.71 -18.79 3.67
N LYS A 123 3.46 -18.73 4.78
CA LYS A 123 3.76 -19.87 5.65
C LYS A 123 2.63 -20.18 6.64
N LEU A 124 1.72 -19.22 6.87
CA LEU A 124 0.55 -19.45 7.71
C LEU A 124 -0.44 -20.39 6.99
N GLN A 125 -0.92 -21.39 7.68
CA GLN A 125 -1.95 -22.30 7.11
C GLN A 125 -3.28 -21.59 6.84
N SER A 126 -3.52 -20.51 7.55
CA SER A 126 -4.70 -19.64 7.42
C SER A 126 -4.63 -18.67 6.25
N ALA A 127 -3.47 -18.47 5.61
CA ALA A 127 -3.27 -17.48 4.55
C ALA A 127 -4.25 -17.67 3.38
N LYS A 128 -5.03 -16.62 3.05
CA LYS A 128 -6.03 -16.63 1.97
C LYS A 128 -5.89 -15.48 0.99
N THR A 129 -5.50 -14.30 1.45
CA THR A 129 -5.47 -13.12 0.56
C THR A 129 -4.26 -12.23 0.87
N VAL A 130 -3.59 -11.78 -0.19
CA VAL A 130 -2.59 -10.71 -0.15
C VAL A 130 -3.13 -9.53 -0.94
N MET A 131 -3.21 -8.35 -0.32
CA MET A 131 -3.55 -7.10 -0.99
C MET A 131 -2.31 -6.22 -1.06
N ASN A 132 -1.93 -5.81 -2.26
CA ASN A 132 -0.77 -4.96 -2.50
C ASN A 132 -1.19 -3.57 -2.96
N VAL A 133 -0.83 -2.54 -2.20
CA VAL A 133 -1.12 -1.14 -2.55
C VAL A 133 0.01 -0.59 -3.42
N THR A 134 -0.24 -0.52 -4.72
CA THR A 134 0.65 0.05 -5.73
C THR A 134 0.38 1.55 -5.92
N SER A 135 0.28 2.06 -7.13
CA SER A 135 -0.03 3.47 -7.43
C SER A 135 -0.35 3.66 -8.90
N GLY A 136 -1.10 4.68 -9.26
CA GLY A 136 -1.18 5.16 -10.65
C GLY A 136 0.17 5.58 -11.22
N LEU A 137 1.15 5.91 -10.35
CA LEU A 137 2.54 6.20 -10.77
C LEU A 137 3.32 4.94 -11.19
N SER A 138 2.78 3.76 -10.97
CA SER A 138 3.32 2.51 -11.54
C SER A 138 3.30 2.48 -13.07
N PHE A 139 2.35 3.20 -13.67
CA PHE A 139 2.11 3.23 -15.12
C PHE A 139 2.66 4.47 -15.81
N SER A 140 2.70 5.60 -15.10
CA SER A 140 3.20 6.87 -15.61
C SER A 140 3.96 7.58 -14.49
N PRO A 141 5.32 7.56 -14.50
CA PRO A 141 6.13 8.07 -13.39
C PRO A 141 6.13 9.60 -13.31
N PHE A 142 6.29 10.12 -12.09
CA PHE A 142 6.43 11.55 -11.81
C PHE A 142 7.88 11.88 -11.43
N VAL A 143 8.50 12.82 -12.17
CA VAL A 143 9.94 13.12 -12.03
C VAL A 143 10.35 13.69 -10.69
N LYS A 144 9.44 14.28 -9.92
CA LYS A 144 9.73 14.80 -8.56
C LYS A 144 9.82 13.70 -7.50
N VAL A 145 9.29 12.51 -7.79
CA VAL A 145 9.33 11.34 -6.92
C VAL A 145 9.77 10.10 -7.72
N PRO A 146 10.99 10.16 -8.33
CA PRO A 146 11.39 9.20 -9.35
C PRO A 146 11.55 7.79 -8.79
N VAL A 147 12.15 7.66 -7.60
CA VAL A 147 12.37 6.36 -6.97
C VAL A 147 11.06 5.77 -6.46
N TYR A 148 10.20 6.58 -5.84
CA TYR A 148 8.86 6.12 -5.45
C TYR A 148 8.09 5.54 -6.66
N SER A 149 8.05 6.27 -7.77
CA SER A 149 7.39 5.80 -9.00
C SER A 149 7.97 4.46 -9.47
N ALA A 150 9.29 4.32 -9.44
CA ALA A 150 9.99 3.08 -9.79
C ALA A 150 9.68 1.94 -8.82
N THR A 151 9.62 2.20 -7.49
CA THR A 151 9.24 1.18 -6.50
C THR A 151 7.81 0.70 -6.71
N LYS A 152 6.89 1.58 -7.08
CA LYS A 152 5.50 1.22 -7.35
C LYS A 152 5.33 0.45 -8.68
N ALA A 153 6.12 0.78 -9.70
CA ALA A 153 6.17 0.01 -10.95
C ALA A 153 6.75 -1.41 -10.71
N PHE A 154 7.81 -1.54 -9.91
CA PHE A 154 8.33 -2.82 -9.47
C PHE A 154 7.23 -3.63 -8.75
N PHE A 155 6.54 -3.01 -7.80
CA PHE A 155 5.55 -3.70 -6.97
C PHE A 155 4.31 -4.11 -7.77
N HIS A 156 3.91 -3.33 -8.78
CA HIS A 156 2.89 -3.71 -9.77
C HIS A 156 3.30 -4.99 -10.51
N SER A 157 4.49 -5.02 -11.11
CA SER A 157 5.01 -6.18 -11.85
C SER A 157 5.14 -7.42 -10.94
N PHE A 158 5.62 -7.24 -9.71
CA PHE A 158 5.70 -8.30 -8.72
C PHE A 158 4.32 -8.84 -8.33
N THR A 159 3.33 -7.96 -8.17
CA THR A 159 1.95 -8.34 -7.84
C THR A 159 1.33 -9.22 -8.93
N GLN A 160 1.53 -8.89 -10.20
CA GLN A 160 1.09 -9.72 -11.33
C GLN A 160 1.74 -11.12 -11.29
N SER A 161 3.03 -11.18 -10.98
CA SER A 161 3.74 -12.46 -10.82
C SER A 161 3.17 -13.27 -9.66
N LEU A 162 2.91 -12.63 -8.51
CA LEU A 162 2.31 -13.29 -7.34
C LEU A 162 0.92 -13.84 -7.63
N GLN A 163 0.10 -13.15 -8.43
CA GLN A 163 -1.23 -13.63 -8.82
C GLN A 163 -1.15 -15.02 -9.45
N VAL A 164 -0.15 -15.27 -10.28
CA VAL A 164 0.07 -16.58 -10.91
C VAL A 164 0.71 -17.58 -9.94
N MET A 165 1.77 -17.15 -9.23
CA MET A 165 2.55 -18.02 -8.33
C MET A 165 1.72 -18.60 -7.18
N LEU A 166 0.74 -17.84 -6.68
CA LEU A 166 -0.04 -18.23 -5.50
C LEU A 166 -1.36 -18.94 -5.82
N GLN A 167 -1.72 -19.08 -7.12
CA GLN A 167 -2.90 -19.83 -7.54
C GLN A 167 -2.91 -21.26 -7.01
N SER A 168 -1.78 -21.97 -7.11
CA SER A 168 -1.66 -23.36 -6.64
C SER A 168 -1.80 -23.52 -5.13
N LYS A 169 -1.66 -22.43 -4.38
CA LYS A 169 -1.84 -22.36 -2.92
C LYS A 169 -3.24 -21.89 -2.52
N ASN A 170 -4.12 -21.59 -3.48
CA ASN A 170 -5.43 -20.98 -3.26
C ASN A 170 -5.35 -19.66 -2.45
N ILE A 171 -4.28 -18.88 -2.65
CA ILE A 171 -4.12 -17.55 -2.08
C ILE A 171 -4.43 -16.54 -3.16
N GLU A 172 -5.45 -15.73 -2.93
CA GLU A 172 -5.83 -14.64 -3.83
C GLU A 172 -4.89 -13.46 -3.67
N VAL A 173 -4.51 -12.83 -4.79
CA VAL A 173 -3.69 -11.62 -4.79
C VAL A 173 -4.45 -10.48 -5.44
N ILE A 174 -4.67 -9.40 -4.69
CA ILE A 174 -5.43 -8.23 -5.10
C ILE A 174 -4.48 -7.03 -5.19
N GLU A 175 -4.54 -6.32 -6.30
CA GLU A 175 -3.83 -5.07 -6.48
C GLU A 175 -4.74 -3.88 -6.18
N VAL A 176 -4.29 -2.98 -5.31
CA VAL A 176 -4.97 -1.71 -5.02
C VAL A 176 -4.16 -0.59 -5.64
N VAL A 177 -4.76 0.17 -6.56
CA VAL A 177 -4.07 1.19 -7.37
C VAL A 177 -4.63 2.58 -7.06
N PRO A 178 -4.18 3.26 -6.00
CA PRO A 178 -4.64 4.61 -5.69
C PRO A 178 -4.09 5.66 -6.69
N PRO A 179 -4.85 6.72 -6.97
CA PRO A 179 -4.32 7.98 -7.49
C PRO A 179 -3.66 8.79 -6.36
N ALA A 180 -3.31 10.05 -6.63
CA ALA A 180 -3.07 11.01 -5.55
C ALA A 180 -4.37 11.20 -4.74
N LEU A 181 -4.28 11.09 -3.42
CA LEU A 181 -5.37 11.25 -2.47
C LEU A 181 -4.97 12.23 -1.36
N ASN A 182 -5.93 12.87 -0.74
CA ASN A 182 -5.69 13.78 0.40
C ASN A 182 -5.10 13.00 1.58
N THR A 183 -3.79 12.93 1.64
CA THR A 183 -2.98 12.27 2.66
C THR A 183 -1.68 13.05 2.87
N ASP A 184 -0.99 12.81 3.98
CA ASP A 184 0.34 13.37 4.28
C ASP A 184 1.50 12.60 3.61
N LEU A 185 1.25 11.75 2.62
CA LEU A 185 2.29 11.01 1.93
C LEU A 185 3.27 11.96 1.23
N GLY A 186 4.55 11.85 1.54
CA GLY A 186 5.60 12.72 1.00
C GLY A 186 5.71 14.09 1.69
N GLY A 187 4.71 14.49 2.49
CA GLY A 187 4.72 15.73 3.26
C GLY A 187 3.32 16.30 3.49
N LYS A 188 3.16 16.94 4.64
CA LYS A 188 1.88 17.54 5.01
C LYS A 188 1.47 18.65 4.05
N GLY A 189 0.20 18.63 3.61
CA GLY A 189 -0.38 19.64 2.73
C GLY A 189 -0.08 19.48 1.23
N LEU A 190 0.76 18.53 0.84
CA LEU A 190 1.09 18.31 -0.58
C LEU A 190 -0.09 17.83 -1.42
N HIS A 191 -1.06 17.20 -0.79
CA HIS A 191 -2.19 16.57 -1.45
C HIS A 191 -3.56 17.10 -0.99
N ASP A 192 -3.62 18.30 -0.39
CA ASP A 192 -4.87 18.87 0.15
C ASP A 192 -5.98 19.05 -0.90
N ALA A 193 -5.60 19.30 -2.16
CA ALA A 193 -6.53 19.44 -3.28
C ALA A 193 -6.95 18.10 -3.92
N ALA A 194 -6.36 16.99 -3.49
CA ALA A 194 -6.69 15.67 -4.02
C ALA A 194 -7.98 15.11 -3.43
N PRO A 195 -8.63 14.14 -4.10
CA PRO A 195 -9.85 13.50 -3.56
C PRO A 195 -9.65 12.93 -2.16
N PRO A 196 -10.70 12.92 -1.32
CA PRO A 196 -10.62 12.37 0.03
C PRO A 196 -10.41 10.85 -0.01
N VAL A 197 -9.73 10.33 1.01
CA VAL A 197 -9.50 8.87 1.16
C VAL A 197 -10.81 8.10 1.27
N SER A 198 -11.86 8.68 1.89
CA SER A 198 -13.18 8.04 2.04
C SER A 198 -13.78 7.60 0.71
N ASP A 199 -13.73 8.46 -0.32
CA ASP A 199 -14.31 8.18 -1.63
C ASP A 199 -13.57 7.04 -2.33
N PHE A 200 -12.24 7.02 -2.20
CA PHE A 200 -11.41 5.94 -2.69
C PHE A 200 -11.75 4.61 -2.00
N ILE A 201 -11.86 4.60 -0.67
CA ILE A 201 -12.18 3.39 0.11
C ILE A 201 -13.56 2.86 -0.29
N GLU A 202 -14.57 3.72 -0.38
CA GLU A 202 -15.91 3.28 -0.82
C GLU A 202 -15.85 2.62 -2.21
N SER A 203 -15.17 3.28 -3.17
CA SER A 203 -15.04 2.77 -4.53
C SER A 203 -14.34 1.42 -4.59
N ILE A 204 -13.19 1.23 -3.91
CA ILE A 204 -12.45 -0.03 -3.97
C ILE A 204 -13.19 -1.18 -3.27
N PHE A 205 -13.94 -0.91 -2.20
CA PHE A 205 -14.74 -1.94 -1.53
C PHE A 205 -15.96 -2.37 -2.37
N ASN A 206 -16.57 -1.47 -3.13
CA ASN A 206 -17.58 -1.83 -4.12
C ASN A 206 -16.99 -2.74 -5.22
N GLN A 207 -15.80 -2.43 -5.73
CA GLN A 207 -15.09 -3.27 -6.68
C GLN A 207 -14.70 -4.64 -6.12
N LEU A 208 -14.34 -4.71 -4.82
CA LEU A 208 -14.12 -5.99 -4.12
C LEU A 208 -15.40 -6.83 -4.07
N GLN A 209 -16.56 -6.22 -3.81
CA GLN A 209 -17.86 -6.91 -3.84
C GLN A 209 -18.20 -7.46 -5.23
N GLU A 210 -17.74 -6.77 -6.28
CA GLU A 210 -17.87 -7.24 -7.67
C GLU A 210 -16.86 -8.34 -8.03
N GLY A 211 -15.96 -8.72 -7.11
CA GLY A 211 -14.94 -9.75 -7.33
C GLY A 211 -13.75 -9.30 -8.18
N LYS A 212 -13.51 -7.99 -8.32
CA LYS A 212 -12.34 -7.47 -9.03
C LYS A 212 -11.06 -7.71 -8.23
N THR A 213 -9.97 -8.02 -8.92
CA THR A 213 -8.64 -8.23 -8.35
C THR A 213 -7.65 -7.10 -8.62
N GLN A 214 -8.03 -6.12 -9.44
CA GLN A 214 -7.34 -4.85 -9.61
C GLN A 214 -8.34 -3.73 -9.31
N LEU A 215 -8.06 -2.98 -8.23
CA LEU A 215 -8.96 -1.95 -7.69
C LEU A 215 -8.39 -0.58 -7.99
N THR A 216 -9.10 0.22 -8.74
CA THR A 216 -8.66 1.52 -9.26
C THR A 216 -9.65 2.63 -8.88
N PHE A 217 -9.22 3.89 -9.00
CA PHE A 217 -10.08 5.04 -8.74
C PHE A 217 -9.63 6.28 -9.51
N GLY A 218 -10.55 6.95 -10.20
CA GLY A 218 -10.28 8.20 -10.88
C GLY A 218 -9.11 8.09 -11.89
N THR A 219 -8.09 8.93 -11.76
CA THR A 219 -6.97 8.96 -12.72
C THR A 219 -6.14 7.69 -12.74
N SER A 220 -6.15 6.88 -11.69
CA SER A 220 -5.44 5.60 -11.69
C SER A 220 -6.14 4.55 -12.55
N GLU A 221 -7.44 4.61 -12.69
CA GLU A 221 -8.22 3.73 -13.58
C GLU A 221 -7.80 3.93 -15.05
N THR A 222 -7.79 5.19 -15.50
CA THR A 222 -7.34 5.52 -16.85
C THR A 222 -5.92 5.01 -17.11
N ARG A 223 -4.99 5.22 -16.15
CA ARG A 223 -3.59 4.80 -16.32
C ARG A 223 -3.43 3.28 -16.33
N ALA A 224 -4.15 2.56 -15.47
CA ALA A 224 -4.04 1.11 -15.38
C ALA A 224 -4.57 0.38 -16.63
N GLN A 225 -5.50 1.00 -17.37
CA GLN A 225 -6.11 0.44 -18.58
C GLN A 225 -5.47 0.96 -19.88
N ALA A 226 -4.58 1.98 -19.79
CA ALA A 226 -4.05 2.67 -20.95
C ALA A 226 -2.88 1.93 -21.60
N GLY A 227 -2.84 1.93 -22.92
CA GLY A 227 -1.64 1.60 -23.70
C GLY A 227 -0.64 2.77 -23.77
N GLN A 228 0.51 2.54 -24.39
CA GLN A 228 1.60 3.53 -24.49
C GLN A 228 1.18 4.82 -25.21
N GLU A 229 0.24 4.74 -26.14
CA GLU A 229 -0.31 5.86 -26.89
C GLU A 229 -1.04 6.87 -25.98
N ILE A 230 -1.59 6.42 -24.85
CA ILE A 230 -2.28 7.25 -23.84
C ILE A 230 -1.31 7.63 -22.71
N LEU A 231 -0.49 6.67 -22.25
CA LEU A 231 0.43 6.91 -21.14
C LEU A 231 1.50 7.95 -21.46
N LYS A 232 2.02 7.97 -22.69
CA LYS A 232 3.05 8.92 -23.11
C LYS A 232 2.60 10.38 -23.01
N PRO A 233 1.46 10.80 -23.57
CA PRO A 233 0.93 12.15 -23.34
C PRO A 233 0.71 12.51 -21.87
N ILE A 234 0.20 11.58 -21.06
CA ILE A 234 0.02 11.79 -19.60
C ILE A 234 1.36 12.05 -18.93
N PHE A 235 2.38 11.24 -19.24
CA PHE A 235 3.73 11.42 -18.73
C PHE A 235 4.30 12.78 -19.09
N GLU A 236 4.23 13.15 -20.37
CA GLU A 236 4.75 14.43 -20.88
C GLU A 236 4.06 15.61 -20.20
N GLN A 237 2.73 15.64 -20.17
CA GLN A 237 1.96 16.71 -19.54
C GLN A 237 2.27 16.87 -18.05
N MET A 238 2.27 15.77 -17.31
CA MET A 238 2.52 15.77 -15.87
C MET A 238 3.92 16.29 -15.54
N ASN A 239 4.92 15.93 -16.34
CA ASN A 239 6.32 16.26 -16.07
C ASN A 239 6.77 17.58 -16.68
N GLN A 240 6.14 18.09 -17.75
CA GLN A 240 6.39 19.44 -18.28
C GLN A 240 6.05 20.52 -17.25
N VAL A 241 4.92 20.39 -16.55
CA VAL A 241 4.54 21.33 -15.49
C VAL A 241 5.56 21.27 -14.34
N ALA A 242 6.05 20.08 -14.00
CA ALA A 242 7.01 19.91 -12.91
C ALA A 242 8.39 20.53 -13.21
N VAL A 243 8.85 20.53 -14.45
CA VAL A 243 10.13 21.12 -14.86
C VAL A 243 10.05 22.64 -14.94
N ASN A 244 8.90 23.20 -15.33
CA ASN A 244 8.73 24.65 -15.47
C ASN A 244 8.46 25.37 -14.13
N THR A 245 8.31 24.66 -13.03
CA THR A 245 8.08 25.20 -11.67
C THR A 245 9.33 25.18 -10.78
N THR A 246 10.50 24.93 -11.37
CA THR A 246 11.82 25.05 -10.75
C THR A 246 12.50 26.32 -11.21
#